data_487b80574f63f1b5737c0477ed884165
#
_entry.id   487b80574f63f1b5737c0477ed884165
#
_cell.length_a   1.000
_cell.length_b   1.000
_cell.length_c   1.000
_cell.angle_alpha   90.00
_cell.angle_beta   90.00
_cell.angle_gamma   90.00
#
_symmetry.space_group_name_H-M   'P 1'
#
loop_
_entity.id
_entity.type
_entity.pdbx_description
1 polymer ?
#
loop_
_entity_poly.entity_id
_entity_poly.type
_entity_poly.pdbx_seq_one_letter_code
_entity_poly.pdbx_strand_id
1 'polypeptide(L)'
;MTEYDGKKILIWGYGREGRSTEAFLKRNSAPALIDIYEGDRSGIDEDKYDLIFKSPGIRMDEDDPKYTSQTEEFLKAHGDKVIGITGTKGKSTTSMLMHHVLSECTGRPVILLGNIGKPCLDYYDEVRDDTIVVYEMSCHQLAHTDVSPHVAVFLNLYEEHLDYYDTVDRYFAAKAHIATAQRTGDRLYVGSNVPHIDTYASVTVIEEGREYGYDLKIPGAHNRYNAEFVYRVATEEFGCSDEEVRKSLSQAKGLPHRLEYVGAKGEVTYYDDSISTIPEAA
;
A
#
# COMPACT_ATOMS: atom_id res chain seq x y z
N MET A 1 -11.69 -20.87 -17.32
CA MET A 1 -12.82 -20.00 -16.93
C MET A 1 -12.39 -19.25 -15.69
N THR A 2 -12.44 -17.93 -15.72
CA THR A 2 -12.18 -17.09 -14.55
C THR A 2 -13.45 -17.00 -13.69
N GLU A 3 -13.31 -16.54 -12.46
CA GLU A 3 -14.46 -16.36 -11.56
C GLU A 3 -15.43 -15.24 -12.02
N TYR A 4 -15.02 -14.41 -12.98
CA TYR A 4 -15.83 -13.32 -13.54
C TYR A 4 -16.60 -13.72 -14.80
N ASP A 5 -16.31 -14.88 -15.38
CA ASP A 5 -16.96 -15.31 -16.61
C ASP A 5 -18.46 -15.53 -16.43
N GLY A 6 -19.25 -14.91 -17.28
CA GLY A 6 -20.71 -14.96 -17.25
C GLY A 6 -21.38 -14.11 -16.17
N LYS A 7 -20.62 -13.46 -15.28
CA LYS A 7 -21.17 -12.58 -14.24
C LYS A 7 -21.63 -11.23 -14.80
N LYS A 8 -22.62 -10.63 -14.14
CA LYS A 8 -23.00 -9.23 -14.31
C LYS A 8 -22.28 -8.42 -13.26
N ILE A 9 -21.42 -7.54 -13.70
CA ILE A 9 -20.50 -6.78 -12.85
C ILE A 9 -20.81 -5.29 -12.93
N LEU A 10 -20.87 -4.62 -11.78
CA LEU A 10 -20.91 -3.17 -11.69
C LEU A 10 -19.54 -2.65 -11.26
N ILE A 11 -19.07 -1.58 -11.89
CA ILE A 11 -17.94 -0.77 -11.43
C ILE A 11 -18.50 0.51 -10.84
N TRP A 12 -18.45 0.63 -9.50
CA TRP A 12 -18.94 1.80 -8.77
C TRP A 12 -17.79 2.76 -8.48
N GLY A 13 -17.80 3.89 -9.17
CA GLY A 13 -16.74 4.88 -9.25
C GLY A 13 -15.77 4.60 -10.41
N TYR A 14 -15.64 5.59 -11.31
CA TYR A 14 -14.89 5.43 -12.56
C TYR A 14 -13.66 6.34 -12.65
N GLY A 15 -12.95 6.47 -11.51
CA GLY A 15 -11.64 7.10 -11.44
C GLY A 15 -10.54 6.25 -12.09
N ARG A 16 -9.30 6.42 -11.62
CA ARG A 16 -8.13 5.64 -12.13
C ARG A 16 -8.34 4.14 -11.93
N GLU A 17 -8.78 3.73 -10.73
CA GLU A 17 -9.00 2.31 -10.39
C GLU A 17 -10.19 1.72 -11.14
N GLY A 18 -11.30 2.45 -11.28
CA GLY A 18 -12.46 1.95 -12.03
C GLY A 18 -12.13 1.67 -13.50
N ARG A 19 -11.36 2.54 -14.16
CA ARG A 19 -10.87 2.30 -15.53
C ARG A 19 -9.91 1.12 -15.62
N SER A 20 -9.03 0.96 -14.64
CA SER A 20 -8.13 -0.18 -14.55
C SER A 20 -8.90 -1.49 -14.35
N THR A 21 -9.94 -1.49 -13.50
CA THR A 21 -10.84 -2.63 -13.29
C THR A 21 -11.55 -3.04 -14.59
N GLU A 22 -12.11 -2.08 -15.32
CA GLU A 22 -12.76 -2.37 -16.59
C GLU A 22 -11.79 -3.00 -17.60
N ALA A 23 -10.58 -2.41 -17.72
CA ALA A 23 -9.54 -2.92 -18.60
C ALA A 23 -9.10 -4.34 -18.22
N PHE A 24 -8.94 -4.61 -16.92
CA PHE A 24 -8.61 -5.94 -16.40
C PHE A 24 -9.71 -6.96 -16.72
N LEU A 25 -10.97 -6.65 -16.42
CA LEU A 25 -12.11 -7.55 -16.69
C LEU A 25 -12.24 -7.90 -18.18
N LYS A 26 -12.10 -6.89 -19.04
CA LYS A 26 -12.14 -7.10 -20.50
C LYS A 26 -10.97 -7.93 -21.04
N ARG A 27 -9.81 -7.85 -20.40
CA ARG A 27 -8.60 -8.57 -20.84
C ARG A 27 -8.58 -10.00 -20.33
N ASN A 28 -9.04 -10.24 -19.09
CA ASN A 28 -8.82 -11.49 -18.37
C ASN A 28 -10.07 -12.35 -18.22
N SER A 29 -11.24 -11.90 -18.68
CA SER A 29 -12.50 -12.61 -18.47
C SER A 29 -13.54 -12.30 -19.56
N ALA A 30 -14.67 -13.01 -19.52
CA ALA A 30 -15.81 -12.81 -20.40
C ALA A 30 -17.09 -12.59 -19.56
N PRO A 31 -17.25 -11.44 -18.88
CA PRO A 31 -18.46 -11.14 -18.12
C PRO A 31 -19.68 -11.03 -19.04
N ALA A 32 -20.85 -11.39 -18.52
CA ALA A 32 -22.10 -11.21 -19.25
C ALA A 32 -22.48 -9.73 -19.40
N LEU A 33 -22.05 -8.90 -18.42
CA LEU A 33 -22.30 -7.46 -18.40
C LEU A 33 -21.21 -6.77 -17.59
N ILE A 34 -20.76 -5.59 -18.04
CA ILE A 34 -20.01 -4.62 -17.24
C ILE A 34 -20.75 -3.30 -17.36
N ASP A 35 -21.34 -2.86 -16.25
CA ASP A 35 -21.92 -1.51 -16.12
C ASP A 35 -20.98 -0.61 -15.29
N ILE A 36 -21.07 0.69 -15.52
CA ILE A 36 -20.33 1.73 -14.79
C ILE A 36 -21.35 2.64 -14.12
N TYR A 37 -21.11 2.96 -12.85
CA TYR A 37 -21.96 3.86 -12.09
C TYR A 37 -21.14 4.89 -11.30
N GLU A 38 -21.55 6.13 -11.37
CA GLU A 38 -21.00 7.25 -10.57
C GLU A 38 -22.17 7.95 -9.88
N GLY A 39 -22.36 7.68 -8.61
CA GLY A 39 -23.45 8.23 -7.80
C GLY A 39 -23.53 7.55 -6.44
N ASP A 40 -24.59 7.84 -5.70
CA ASP A 40 -24.83 7.29 -4.37
C ASP A 40 -25.33 5.84 -4.43
N ARG A 41 -25.04 5.05 -3.38
CA ARG A 41 -25.47 3.64 -3.26
C ARG A 41 -26.96 3.43 -3.50
N SER A 42 -27.81 4.39 -3.07
CA SER A 42 -29.26 4.33 -3.26
C SER A 42 -29.74 4.30 -4.71
N GLY A 43 -28.88 4.68 -5.65
CA GLY A 43 -29.15 4.60 -7.09
C GLY A 43 -28.72 3.29 -7.74
N ILE A 44 -28.17 2.35 -6.96
CA ILE A 44 -27.73 1.04 -7.45
C ILE A 44 -28.84 0.00 -7.22
N ASP A 45 -29.31 -0.63 -8.29
CA ASP A 45 -30.12 -1.85 -8.21
C ASP A 45 -29.17 -3.05 -8.02
N GLU A 46 -28.84 -3.33 -6.74
CA GLU A 46 -27.86 -4.35 -6.38
C GLU A 46 -28.28 -5.77 -6.83
N ASP A 47 -29.57 -6.05 -6.97
CA ASP A 47 -30.07 -7.36 -7.40
C ASP A 47 -29.77 -7.63 -8.87
N LYS A 48 -29.46 -6.60 -9.63
CA LYS A 48 -29.06 -6.73 -11.04
C LYS A 48 -27.67 -7.35 -11.23
N TYR A 49 -26.80 -7.24 -10.22
CA TYR A 49 -25.39 -7.59 -10.34
C TYR A 49 -24.99 -8.75 -9.43
N ASP A 50 -24.06 -9.56 -9.93
CA ASP A 50 -23.46 -10.67 -9.18
C ASP A 50 -22.25 -10.20 -8.35
N LEU A 51 -21.60 -9.11 -8.77
CA LEU A 51 -20.43 -8.54 -8.12
C LEU A 51 -20.35 -7.03 -8.39
N ILE A 52 -19.92 -6.27 -7.38
CA ILE A 52 -19.75 -4.81 -7.48
C ILE A 52 -18.31 -4.45 -7.07
N PHE A 53 -17.53 -3.94 -8.03
CA PHE A 53 -16.23 -3.36 -7.75
C PHE A 53 -16.40 -1.92 -7.26
N LYS A 54 -16.07 -1.68 -5.99
CA LYS A 54 -16.16 -0.36 -5.35
C LYS A 54 -14.82 0.37 -5.41
N SER A 55 -14.81 1.63 -5.86
CA SER A 55 -13.63 2.49 -5.76
C SER A 55 -13.33 2.86 -4.30
N PRO A 56 -12.03 2.99 -3.90
CA PRO A 56 -11.63 3.21 -2.49
C PRO A 56 -12.24 4.46 -1.85
N GLY A 57 -12.36 5.56 -2.59
CA GLY A 57 -12.92 6.82 -2.08
C GLY A 57 -14.41 6.80 -1.76
N ILE A 58 -15.11 5.73 -2.11
CA ILE A 58 -16.56 5.60 -1.84
C ILE A 58 -16.73 4.99 -0.44
N ARG A 59 -17.46 5.71 0.43
CA ARG A 59 -17.72 5.24 1.80
C ARG A 59 -18.77 4.14 1.80
N MET A 60 -18.50 3.09 2.55
CA MET A 60 -19.45 2.06 2.98
C MET A 60 -19.34 1.90 4.49
N ASP A 61 -20.47 1.71 5.16
CA ASP A 61 -20.51 1.56 6.62
C ASP A 61 -20.54 0.08 7.05
N GLU A 62 -20.85 -0.84 6.13
CA GLU A 62 -20.98 -2.28 6.41
C GLU A 62 -20.26 -3.10 5.31
N ASP A 63 -19.73 -4.24 5.72
CA ASP A 63 -19.17 -5.22 4.79
C ASP A 63 -20.30 -6.02 4.12
N ASP A 64 -20.20 -6.20 2.83
CA ASP A 64 -21.16 -6.96 2.03
C ASP A 64 -20.38 -7.80 1.00
N PRO A 65 -20.52 -9.14 1.02
CA PRO A 65 -19.76 -10.03 0.13
C PRO A 65 -20.05 -9.82 -1.37
N LYS A 66 -21.08 -9.07 -1.72
CA LYS A 66 -21.35 -8.67 -3.10
C LYS A 66 -20.36 -7.60 -3.59
N TYR A 67 -19.70 -6.90 -2.66
CA TYR A 67 -18.74 -5.85 -2.98
C TYR A 67 -17.31 -6.36 -2.88
N THR A 68 -16.49 -5.91 -3.79
CA THR A 68 -15.04 -6.15 -3.82
C THR A 68 -14.29 -4.89 -4.25
N SER A 69 -12.97 -4.96 -4.24
CA SER A 69 -12.09 -3.88 -4.70
C SER A 69 -10.94 -4.43 -5.53
N GLN A 70 -10.25 -3.56 -6.27
CA GLN A 70 -8.99 -3.92 -6.93
C GLN A 70 -7.97 -4.51 -5.98
N THR A 71 -7.84 -3.89 -4.80
CA THR A 71 -6.90 -4.30 -3.76
C THR A 71 -7.17 -5.71 -3.30
N GLU A 72 -8.43 -6.01 -3.02
CA GLU A 72 -8.84 -7.32 -2.56
C GLU A 72 -8.60 -8.40 -3.64
N GLU A 73 -9.03 -8.16 -4.87
CA GLU A 73 -8.85 -9.10 -5.96
C GLU A 73 -7.38 -9.34 -6.31
N PHE A 74 -6.56 -8.29 -6.25
CA PHE A 74 -5.12 -8.42 -6.43
C PHE A 74 -4.46 -9.23 -5.30
N LEU A 75 -4.85 -8.99 -4.04
CA LEU A 75 -4.33 -9.74 -2.89
C LEU A 75 -4.79 -11.20 -2.88
N LYS A 76 -6.02 -11.50 -3.31
CA LYS A 76 -6.48 -12.89 -3.49
C LYS A 76 -5.59 -13.68 -4.44
N ALA A 77 -5.14 -13.04 -5.51
CA ALA A 77 -4.33 -13.69 -6.54
C ALA A 77 -2.82 -13.71 -6.23
N HIS A 78 -2.29 -12.65 -5.63
CA HIS A 78 -0.85 -12.39 -5.54
C HIS A 78 -0.37 -12.03 -4.13
N GLY A 79 -1.22 -12.14 -3.10
CA GLY A 79 -0.90 -11.71 -1.74
C GLY A 79 0.35 -12.36 -1.15
N ASP A 80 0.69 -13.57 -1.61
CA ASP A 80 1.91 -14.30 -1.24
C ASP A 80 3.21 -13.65 -1.74
N LYS A 81 3.13 -12.73 -2.70
CA LYS A 81 4.26 -11.99 -3.30
C LYS A 81 4.30 -10.52 -2.87
N VAL A 82 3.29 -10.10 -2.08
CA VAL A 82 3.07 -8.69 -1.74
C VAL A 82 3.72 -8.33 -0.41
N ILE A 83 4.48 -7.25 -0.44
CA ILE A 83 4.86 -6.43 0.71
C ILE A 83 3.90 -5.24 0.72
N GLY A 84 2.86 -5.30 1.55
CA GLY A 84 1.89 -4.21 1.72
C GLY A 84 2.42 -3.17 2.70
N ILE A 85 2.37 -1.89 2.34
CA ILE A 85 2.89 -0.79 3.16
C ILE A 85 1.79 0.23 3.42
N THR A 86 1.45 0.42 4.70
CA THR A 86 0.51 1.44 5.16
C THR A 86 1.08 2.25 6.33
N GLY A 87 0.35 3.24 6.75
CA GLY A 87 0.69 4.16 7.83
C GLY A 87 0.03 5.51 7.61
N THR A 88 0.07 6.38 8.58
CA THR A 88 -0.38 7.76 8.39
C THR A 88 0.66 8.52 7.56
N LYS A 89 1.93 8.45 7.94
CA LYS A 89 3.06 9.14 7.28
C LYS A 89 4.12 8.13 6.83
N GLY A 90 4.95 8.52 5.87
CA GLY A 90 6.11 7.75 5.43
C GLY A 90 5.85 6.67 4.38
N LYS A 91 4.61 6.36 4.04
CA LYS A 91 4.25 5.28 3.07
C LYS A 91 5.04 5.35 1.76
N SER A 92 4.95 6.46 1.04
CA SER A 92 5.57 6.60 -0.29
C SER A 92 7.10 6.55 -0.23
N THR A 93 7.69 7.16 0.80
CA THR A 93 9.15 7.08 1.03
C THR A 93 9.58 5.65 1.31
N THR A 94 8.88 4.95 2.21
CA THR A 94 9.19 3.56 2.55
C THR A 94 9.00 2.63 1.34
N SER A 95 7.93 2.82 0.58
CA SER A 95 7.66 2.01 -0.62
C SER A 95 8.72 2.21 -1.69
N MET A 96 9.17 3.44 -1.91
CA MET A 96 10.25 3.77 -2.84
C MET A 96 11.60 3.19 -2.36
N LEU A 97 11.94 3.35 -1.08
CA LEU A 97 13.16 2.77 -0.51
C LEU A 97 13.14 1.24 -0.58
N MET A 98 11.99 0.61 -0.26
CA MET A 98 11.81 -0.84 -0.34
C MET A 98 12.01 -1.34 -1.77
N HIS A 99 11.36 -0.70 -2.74
CA HIS A 99 11.52 -1.02 -4.16
C HIS A 99 12.98 -0.90 -4.59
N HIS A 100 13.66 0.22 -4.24
CA HIS A 100 15.06 0.45 -4.60
C HIS A 100 15.98 -0.62 -4.01
N VAL A 101 15.90 -0.86 -2.70
CA VAL A 101 16.77 -1.82 -2.00
C VAL A 101 16.55 -3.24 -2.52
N LEU A 102 15.31 -3.69 -2.66
CA LEU A 102 15.04 -5.05 -3.13
C LEU A 102 15.43 -5.25 -4.60
N SER A 103 15.30 -4.22 -5.44
CA SER A 103 15.77 -4.28 -6.83
C SER A 103 17.28 -4.44 -6.93
N GLU A 104 18.05 -3.78 -6.04
CA GLU A 104 19.51 -3.85 -6.04
C GLU A 104 20.04 -5.16 -5.39
N CYS A 105 19.39 -5.63 -4.31
CA CYS A 105 19.94 -6.68 -3.47
C CYS A 105 19.44 -8.10 -3.83
N THR A 106 18.25 -8.24 -4.45
CA THR A 106 17.65 -9.57 -4.66
C THR A 106 17.90 -10.16 -6.03
N GLY A 107 18.20 -9.34 -7.03
CA GLY A 107 18.27 -9.76 -8.44
C GLY A 107 16.95 -10.26 -9.03
N ARG A 108 15.82 -10.08 -8.32
CA ARG A 108 14.47 -10.46 -8.72
C ARG A 108 13.73 -9.27 -9.34
N PRO A 109 12.74 -9.49 -10.21
CA PRO A 109 11.84 -8.43 -10.64
C PRO A 109 11.09 -7.84 -9.42
N VAL A 110 11.12 -6.52 -9.28
CA VAL A 110 10.41 -5.79 -8.22
C VAL A 110 9.45 -4.80 -8.85
N ILE A 111 8.18 -4.88 -8.49
CA ILE A 111 7.11 -3.98 -8.99
C ILE A 111 6.67 -3.07 -7.85
N LEU A 112 6.61 -1.76 -8.11
CA LEU A 112 6.04 -0.75 -7.20
C LEU A 112 4.68 -0.30 -7.73
N LEU A 113 3.64 -0.43 -6.93
CA LEU A 113 2.27 -0.13 -7.33
C LEU A 113 1.39 0.38 -6.17
N GLY A 114 0.16 0.75 -6.49
CA GLY A 114 -0.88 1.14 -5.55
C GLY A 114 -1.16 2.63 -5.50
N ASN A 115 -1.24 3.21 -4.30
CA ASN A 115 -1.50 4.64 -4.09
C ASN A 115 -0.40 5.52 -4.71
N ILE A 116 0.81 5.00 -4.79
CA ILE A 116 1.91 5.50 -5.61
C ILE A 116 1.98 4.71 -6.92
N GLY A 117 2.26 5.38 -8.05
CA GLY A 117 2.41 4.69 -9.34
C GLY A 117 1.07 4.39 -10.03
N LYS A 118 0.88 3.14 -10.46
CA LYS A 118 -0.31 2.69 -11.18
C LYS A 118 -1.21 1.82 -10.31
N PRO A 119 -2.52 1.70 -10.65
CA PRO A 119 -3.43 0.74 -10.04
C PRO A 119 -2.90 -0.70 -10.11
N CYS A 120 -3.22 -1.51 -9.10
CA CYS A 120 -2.66 -2.87 -9.00
C CYS A 120 -3.08 -3.80 -10.15
N LEU A 121 -4.32 -3.70 -10.62
CA LEU A 121 -4.79 -4.55 -11.72
C LEU A 121 -4.14 -4.25 -13.08
N ASP A 122 -3.47 -3.10 -13.23
CA ASP A 122 -2.65 -2.83 -14.42
C ASP A 122 -1.44 -3.76 -14.52
N TYR A 123 -0.97 -4.27 -13.36
CA TYR A 123 0.19 -5.16 -13.25
C TYR A 123 -0.18 -6.63 -13.03
N TYR A 124 -1.48 -6.96 -12.97
CA TYR A 124 -1.95 -8.30 -12.60
C TYR A 124 -1.27 -9.43 -13.39
N ASP A 125 -1.15 -9.26 -14.70
CA ASP A 125 -0.56 -10.25 -15.61
C ASP A 125 0.99 -10.20 -15.65
N GLU A 126 1.60 -9.18 -15.04
CA GLU A 126 3.06 -9.03 -14.99
C GLU A 126 3.69 -9.75 -13.79
N VAL A 127 2.88 -10.07 -12.76
CA VAL A 127 3.35 -10.76 -11.55
C VAL A 127 3.67 -12.22 -11.88
N ARG A 128 4.93 -12.60 -11.72
CA ARG A 128 5.46 -13.95 -11.93
C ARG A 128 5.81 -14.59 -10.58
N ASP A 129 6.20 -15.87 -10.60
CA ASP A 129 6.53 -16.61 -9.38
C ASP A 129 7.72 -16.02 -8.61
N ASP A 130 8.66 -15.39 -9.30
CA ASP A 130 9.83 -14.73 -8.71
C ASP A 130 9.65 -13.23 -8.47
N THR A 131 8.51 -12.65 -8.84
CA THR A 131 8.24 -11.22 -8.67
C THR A 131 8.04 -10.86 -7.21
N ILE A 132 8.62 -9.74 -6.78
CA ILE A 132 8.34 -9.08 -5.51
C ILE A 132 7.44 -7.89 -5.81
N VAL A 133 6.33 -7.76 -5.09
CA VAL A 133 5.40 -6.64 -5.25
C VAL A 133 5.46 -5.75 -4.02
N VAL A 134 5.89 -4.51 -4.19
CA VAL A 134 5.82 -3.46 -3.16
C VAL A 134 4.55 -2.66 -3.39
N TYR A 135 3.57 -2.80 -2.48
CA TYR A 135 2.24 -2.22 -2.62
C TYR A 135 2.01 -1.14 -1.56
N GLU A 136 2.01 0.14 -1.99
CA GLU A 136 1.57 1.23 -1.13
C GLU A 136 0.06 1.24 -0.98
N MET A 137 -0.45 0.99 0.23
CA MET A 137 -1.87 0.83 0.52
C MET A 137 -2.40 1.97 1.39
N SER A 138 -3.40 2.69 0.90
CA SER A 138 -4.12 3.69 1.68
C SER A 138 -5.14 3.04 2.61
N CYS A 139 -5.61 3.77 3.64
CA CYS A 139 -6.72 3.32 4.48
C CYS A 139 -7.99 3.03 3.68
N HIS A 140 -8.27 3.79 2.64
CA HIS A 140 -9.45 3.59 1.77
C HIS A 140 -9.36 2.33 0.91
N GLN A 141 -8.14 1.94 0.49
CA GLN A 141 -7.91 0.68 -0.22
C GLN A 141 -7.98 -0.54 0.69
N LEU A 142 -7.58 -0.39 1.96
CA LEU A 142 -7.62 -1.45 2.95
C LEU A 142 -9.01 -1.64 3.58
N ALA A 143 -9.83 -0.58 3.62
CA ALA A 143 -11.17 -0.67 4.15
C ALA A 143 -11.98 -1.76 3.42
N HIS A 144 -12.63 -2.62 4.17
CA HIS A 144 -13.48 -3.71 3.66
C HIS A 144 -12.74 -4.83 2.89
N THR A 145 -11.43 -4.99 3.13
CA THR A 145 -10.66 -6.09 2.50
C THR A 145 -10.50 -7.25 3.48
N ASP A 146 -10.88 -8.46 3.08
CA ASP A 146 -10.81 -9.69 3.88
C ASP A 146 -9.50 -10.47 3.64
N VAL A 147 -8.56 -9.89 2.91
CA VAL A 147 -7.28 -10.51 2.55
C VAL A 147 -6.13 -9.59 2.92
N SER A 148 -5.12 -10.14 3.56
CA SER A 148 -3.89 -9.44 3.92
C SER A 148 -2.69 -9.93 3.08
N PRO A 149 -1.68 -9.08 2.81
CA PRO A 149 -0.45 -9.49 2.16
C PRO A 149 0.40 -10.40 3.06
N HIS A 150 1.26 -11.21 2.45
CA HIS A 150 2.21 -12.06 3.17
C HIS A 150 3.15 -11.27 4.09
N VAL A 151 3.67 -10.14 3.61
CA VAL A 151 4.46 -9.21 4.42
C VAL A 151 3.69 -7.91 4.55
N ALA A 152 3.34 -7.53 5.77
CA ALA A 152 2.68 -6.27 6.09
C ALA A 152 3.63 -5.31 6.82
N VAL A 153 3.60 -4.06 6.43
CA VAL A 153 4.33 -2.96 7.07
C VAL A 153 3.33 -1.88 7.46
N PHE A 154 3.18 -1.65 8.76
CA PHE A 154 2.35 -0.57 9.30
C PHE A 154 3.22 0.43 10.06
N LEU A 155 3.61 1.50 9.39
CA LEU A 155 4.65 2.43 9.83
C LEU A 155 4.32 3.16 11.12
N ASN A 156 3.14 3.78 11.17
CA ASN A 156 2.70 4.63 12.27
C ASN A 156 1.22 4.94 12.17
N LEU A 157 0.63 5.36 13.30
CA LEU A 157 -0.75 5.83 13.37
C LEU A 157 -0.79 7.20 14.06
N TYR A 158 -1.26 8.22 13.35
CA TYR A 158 -1.59 9.55 13.85
C TYR A 158 -2.99 9.93 13.39
N GLU A 159 -3.57 10.91 14.03
CA GLU A 159 -4.90 11.42 13.68
C GLU A 159 -4.91 12.01 12.25
N GLU A 160 -5.71 11.44 11.36
CA GLU A 160 -5.89 11.91 9.97
C GLU A 160 -7.23 11.35 9.42
N HIS A 161 -7.81 11.98 8.38
CA HIS A 161 -9.02 11.54 7.70
C HIS A 161 -10.27 11.38 8.59
N LEU A 162 -10.42 12.17 9.65
CA LEU A 162 -11.58 12.12 10.54
C LEU A 162 -12.87 12.61 9.87
N ASP A 163 -12.78 13.40 8.82
CA ASP A 163 -13.87 13.78 7.93
C ASP A 163 -14.50 12.57 7.21
N TYR A 164 -13.73 11.50 7.01
CA TYR A 164 -14.19 10.26 6.39
C TYR A 164 -14.51 9.16 7.42
N TYR A 165 -13.65 8.96 8.41
CA TYR A 165 -13.74 7.85 9.36
C TYR A 165 -14.45 8.20 10.67
N ASP A 166 -14.75 9.46 10.95
CA ASP A 166 -15.38 10.00 12.15
C ASP A 166 -14.49 9.87 13.42
N THR A 167 -13.77 8.76 13.60
CA THR A 167 -12.91 8.49 14.77
C THR A 167 -11.57 7.87 14.38
N VAL A 168 -10.56 8.05 15.25
CA VAL A 168 -9.24 7.41 15.11
C VAL A 168 -9.37 5.89 15.13
N ASP A 169 -10.27 5.33 15.93
CA ASP A 169 -10.48 3.88 16.01
C ASP A 169 -10.99 3.29 14.70
N ARG A 170 -11.91 3.96 14.00
CA ARG A 170 -12.37 3.53 12.67
C ARG A 170 -11.27 3.67 11.62
N TYR A 171 -10.48 4.74 11.70
CA TYR A 171 -9.32 4.92 10.83
C TYR A 171 -8.25 3.85 11.07
N PHE A 172 -7.98 3.51 12.35
CA PHE A 172 -7.11 2.39 12.71
C PHE A 172 -7.65 1.06 12.18
N ALA A 173 -8.95 0.76 12.43
CA ALA A 173 -9.57 -0.49 11.97
C ALA A 173 -9.43 -0.68 10.45
N ALA A 174 -9.68 0.39 9.66
CA ALA A 174 -9.49 0.34 8.21
C ALA A 174 -8.05 0.00 7.81
N LYS A 175 -7.03 0.54 8.50
CA LYS A 175 -5.63 0.21 8.22
C LYS A 175 -5.22 -1.17 8.73
N ALA A 176 -5.81 -1.63 9.83
CA ALA A 176 -5.49 -2.91 10.45
C ALA A 176 -5.81 -4.10 9.53
N HIS A 177 -6.72 -3.94 8.55
CA HIS A 177 -6.98 -4.95 7.51
C HIS A 177 -5.72 -5.38 6.74
N ILE A 178 -4.64 -4.59 6.80
CA ILE A 178 -3.35 -5.01 6.22
C ILE A 178 -2.81 -6.29 6.89
N ALA A 179 -3.23 -6.60 8.13
CA ALA A 179 -2.68 -7.72 8.90
C ALA A 179 -3.73 -8.62 9.58
N THR A 180 -5.01 -8.21 9.67
CA THR A 180 -6.04 -8.97 10.39
C THR A 180 -6.35 -10.34 9.75
N ALA A 181 -6.17 -10.49 8.45
CA ALA A 181 -6.35 -11.74 7.72
C ALA A 181 -5.04 -12.54 7.49
N GLN A 182 -3.91 -12.09 8.06
CA GLN A 182 -2.64 -12.80 7.98
C GLN A 182 -2.70 -14.14 8.73
N ARG A 183 -1.89 -15.10 8.26
CA ARG A 183 -1.84 -16.47 8.75
C ARG A 183 -0.49 -16.78 9.38
N THR A 184 -0.39 -17.93 10.03
CA THR A 184 0.89 -18.47 10.48
C THR A 184 1.86 -18.59 9.31
N GLY A 185 3.03 -17.99 9.44
CA GLY A 185 4.04 -17.88 8.39
C GLY A 185 4.11 -16.51 7.73
N ASP A 186 3.05 -15.68 7.87
CA ASP A 186 3.09 -14.29 7.42
C ASP A 186 3.86 -13.40 8.41
N ARG A 187 4.15 -12.17 8.00
CA ARG A 187 4.99 -11.22 8.75
C ARG A 187 4.33 -9.87 8.88
N LEU A 188 4.35 -9.32 10.09
CA LEU A 188 3.93 -7.96 10.37
C LEU A 188 5.08 -7.16 10.99
N TYR A 189 5.51 -6.12 10.29
CA TYR A 189 6.43 -5.10 10.79
C TYR A 189 5.63 -3.86 11.17
N VAL A 190 5.63 -3.50 12.45
CA VAL A 190 4.73 -2.47 12.98
C VAL A 190 5.47 -1.45 13.82
N GLY A 191 5.13 -0.18 13.68
CA GLY A 191 5.66 0.90 14.50
C GLY A 191 5.11 0.86 15.92
N SER A 192 5.94 1.25 16.89
CA SER A 192 5.60 1.16 18.32
C SER A 192 4.42 2.04 18.76
N ASN A 193 4.02 3.03 17.94
CA ASN A 193 2.84 3.86 18.20
C ASN A 193 1.53 3.32 17.58
N VAL A 194 1.59 2.18 16.89
CA VAL A 194 0.41 1.53 16.33
C VAL A 194 -0.24 0.64 17.39
N PRO A 195 -1.55 0.73 17.63
CA PRO A 195 -2.25 -0.16 18.55
C PRO A 195 -2.09 -1.63 18.17
N HIS A 196 -2.31 -2.52 19.14
CA HIS A 196 -2.26 -3.96 18.93
C HIS A 196 -3.23 -4.38 17.82
N ILE A 197 -2.78 -5.28 16.93
CA ILE A 197 -3.56 -5.89 15.85
C ILE A 197 -3.63 -7.39 16.12
N ASP A 198 -4.85 -7.93 16.20
CA ASP A 198 -5.06 -9.36 16.27
C ASP A 198 -4.67 -10.01 14.93
N THR A 199 -3.61 -10.80 14.94
CA THR A 199 -3.08 -11.49 13.76
C THR A 199 -2.39 -12.79 14.13
N TYR A 200 -2.32 -13.72 13.19
CA TYR A 200 -1.54 -14.97 13.35
C TYR A 200 -0.11 -14.82 12.79
N ALA A 201 0.25 -13.67 12.24
CA ALA A 201 1.59 -13.40 11.74
C ALA A 201 2.63 -13.30 12.85
N SER A 202 3.90 -13.49 12.51
CA SER A 202 5.01 -13.10 13.38
C SER A 202 5.16 -11.58 13.35
N VAL A 203 5.13 -10.95 14.54
CA VAL A 203 5.14 -9.50 14.70
C VAL A 203 6.52 -9.00 15.10
N THR A 204 7.06 -8.04 14.34
CA THR A 204 8.29 -7.29 14.67
C THR A 204 7.90 -5.83 14.92
N VAL A 205 8.12 -5.36 16.17
CA VAL A 205 7.86 -3.95 16.54
C VAL A 205 9.11 -3.11 16.30
N ILE A 206 8.94 -1.97 15.62
CA ILE A 206 10.01 -1.01 15.35
C ILE A 206 9.77 0.24 16.18
N GLU A 207 10.74 0.58 17.04
CA GLU A 207 10.63 1.66 18.01
C GLU A 207 10.70 3.03 17.33
N GLU A 208 9.64 3.82 17.49
CA GLU A 208 9.64 5.22 17.09
C GLU A 208 10.49 6.06 18.06
N GLY A 209 11.15 7.10 17.55
CA GLY A 209 12.01 7.99 18.36
C GLY A 209 13.39 7.42 18.67
N ARG A 210 13.68 6.17 18.31
CA ARG A 210 15.03 5.61 18.35
C ARG A 210 15.89 6.22 17.26
N GLU A 211 17.17 6.49 17.56
CA GLU A 211 18.14 6.90 16.56
C GLU A 211 18.63 5.69 15.76
N TYR A 212 18.39 5.72 14.46
CA TYR A 212 18.84 4.68 13.51
C TYR A 212 20.00 5.22 12.68
N GLY A 213 21.11 4.49 12.67
CA GLY A 213 22.37 4.88 12.03
C GLY A 213 22.44 4.58 10.54
N TYR A 214 21.45 5.01 9.77
CA TYR A 214 21.47 4.90 8.30
C TYR A 214 22.01 6.18 7.67
N ASP A 215 22.97 6.04 6.76
CA ASP A 215 23.40 7.11 5.88
C ASP A 215 22.40 7.20 4.71
N LEU A 216 21.62 8.27 4.68
CA LEU A 216 20.58 8.50 3.68
C LEU A 216 20.81 9.85 3.01
N LYS A 217 20.59 9.91 1.68
CA LYS A 217 20.52 11.20 0.98
C LYS A 217 19.27 12.00 1.31
N ILE A 218 18.24 11.34 1.85
CA ILE A 218 16.99 11.95 2.27
C ILE A 218 17.14 12.41 3.72
N PRO A 219 17.03 13.72 4.03
CA PRO A 219 17.22 14.21 5.37
C PRO A 219 16.06 13.80 6.32
N GLY A 220 16.31 13.85 7.61
CA GLY A 220 15.30 13.67 8.66
C GLY A 220 15.37 12.34 9.41
N ALA A 221 15.12 12.41 10.72
CA ALA A 221 15.10 11.23 11.60
C ALA A 221 13.97 10.25 11.22
N HIS A 222 12.82 10.78 10.79
CA HIS A 222 11.69 9.99 10.31
C HIS A 222 12.05 9.15 9.08
N ASN A 223 12.95 9.61 8.21
CA ASN A 223 13.39 8.81 7.05
C ASN A 223 14.34 7.69 7.47
N ARG A 224 15.16 7.88 8.50
CA ARG A 224 15.95 6.79 9.10
C ARG A 224 15.06 5.75 9.79
N TYR A 225 13.97 6.19 10.43
CA TYR A 225 12.94 5.29 10.94
C TYR A 225 12.24 4.49 9.83
N ASN A 226 11.85 5.13 8.73
CA ASN A 226 11.31 4.46 7.56
C ASN A 226 12.30 3.44 6.96
N ALA A 227 13.60 3.77 6.94
CA ALA A 227 14.66 2.87 6.46
C ALA A 227 14.85 1.64 7.33
N GLU A 228 14.56 1.69 8.65
CA GLU A 228 14.60 0.51 9.52
C GLU A 228 13.60 -0.56 9.08
N PHE A 229 12.37 -0.19 8.68
CA PHE A 229 11.42 -1.16 8.11
C PHE A 229 11.96 -1.81 6.85
N VAL A 230 12.55 -1.02 5.97
CA VAL A 230 13.16 -1.53 4.72
C VAL A 230 14.30 -2.49 5.03
N TYR A 231 15.18 -2.11 5.96
CA TYR A 231 16.30 -2.94 6.40
C TYR A 231 15.82 -4.28 6.96
N ARG A 232 14.83 -4.27 7.87
CA ARG A 232 14.28 -5.49 8.47
C ARG A 232 13.67 -6.40 7.45
N VAL A 233 12.79 -5.88 6.59
CA VAL A 233 12.15 -6.69 5.55
C VAL A 233 13.21 -7.25 4.59
N ALA A 234 14.16 -6.45 4.11
CA ALA A 234 15.17 -6.92 3.15
C ALA A 234 16.07 -8.01 3.74
N THR A 235 16.49 -7.87 5.02
CA THR A 235 17.39 -8.84 5.66
C THR A 235 16.66 -10.08 6.14
N GLU A 236 15.47 -9.94 6.76
CA GLU A 236 14.77 -11.03 7.43
C GLU A 236 13.94 -11.88 6.44
N GLU A 237 13.35 -11.27 5.38
CA GLU A 237 12.49 -11.99 4.43
C GLU A 237 13.20 -12.34 3.12
N PHE A 238 14.18 -11.54 2.71
CA PHE A 238 14.86 -11.73 1.42
C PHE A 238 16.34 -12.15 1.55
N GLY A 239 16.87 -12.20 2.77
CA GLY A 239 18.24 -12.65 3.04
C GLY A 239 19.33 -11.70 2.50
N CYS A 240 18.98 -10.44 2.23
CA CYS A 240 19.96 -9.42 1.84
C CYS A 240 20.97 -9.18 2.98
N SER A 241 22.24 -9.02 2.66
CA SER A 241 23.26 -8.77 3.70
C SER A 241 23.15 -7.33 4.25
N ASP A 242 23.61 -7.13 5.50
CA ASP A 242 23.67 -5.79 6.13
C ASP A 242 24.43 -4.79 5.24
N GLU A 243 25.56 -5.21 4.66
CA GLU A 243 26.38 -4.34 3.81
C GLU A 243 25.66 -3.91 2.53
N GLU A 244 24.97 -4.84 1.83
CA GLU A 244 24.23 -4.56 0.61
C GLU A 244 23.06 -3.61 0.88
N VAL A 245 22.28 -3.86 1.94
CA VAL A 245 21.13 -3.02 2.28
C VAL A 245 21.58 -1.61 2.67
N ARG A 246 22.59 -1.46 3.53
CA ARG A 246 23.12 -0.13 3.92
C ARG A 246 23.68 0.63 2.74
N LYS A 247 24.42 -0.04 1.88
CA LYS A 247 24.97 0.55 0.66
C LYS A 247 23.83 1.04 -0.27
N SER A 248 22.84 0.21 -0.50
CA SER A 248 21.69 0.57 -1.35
C SER A 248 20.90 1.74 -0.76
N LEU A 249 20.62 1.73 0.55
CA LEU A 249 19.95 2.84 1.25
C LEU A 249 20.73 4.15 1.10
N SER A 250 22.07 4.14 1.19
CA SER A 250 22.90 5.35 1.03
C SER A 250 22.89 5.91 -0.39
N GLN A 251 22.49 5.12 -1.37
CA GLN A 251 22.40 5.52 -2.77
C GLN A 251 20.99 5.98 -3.18
N ALA A 252 19.98 5.59 -2.40
CA ALA A 252 18.58 5.88 -2.68
C ALA A 252 18.34 7.40 -2.78
N LYS A 253 17.61 7.79 -3.83
CA LYS A 253 17.18 9.19 -4.01
C LYS A 253 15.82 9.40 -3.37
N GLY A 254 15.55 10.61 -2.91
CA GLY A 254 14.23 11.02 -2.44
C GLY A 254 13.18 11.00 -3.55
N LEU A 255 11.92 11.02 -3.15
CA LEU A 255 10.82 11.26 -4.07
C LEU A 255 10.85 12.74 -4.50
N PRO A 256 10.56 13.03 -5.78
CA PRO A 256 10.38 14.40 -6.23
C PRO A 256 9.35 15.13 -5.33
N HIS A 257 9.62 16.39 -5.03
CA HIS A 257 8.76 17.25 -4.22
C HIS A 257 8.53 16.82 -2.77
N ARG A 258 9.39 15.90 -2.21
CA ARG A 258 9.41 15.53 -0.79
C ARG A 258 10.78 15.77 -0.20
N LEU A 259 10.95 16.90 0.51
CA LEU A 259 12.25 17.37 1.02
C LEU A 259 13.35 17.20 -0.02
N GLU A 260 13.02 17.42 -1.28
CA GLU A 260 13.93 17.31 -2.40
C GLU A 260 14.93 18.45 -2.37
N TYR A 261 16.24 18.15 -2.31
CA TYR A 261 17.26 19.16 -2.38
C TYR A 261 17.27 19.84 -3.76
N VAL A 262 16.99 21.13 -3.78
CA VAL A 262 16.92 21.94 -5.03
C VAL A 262 18.25 22.66 -5.28
N GLY A 263 18.95 23.08 -4.23
CA GLY A 263 20.20 23.80 -4.37
C GLY A 263 20.59 24.60 -3.12
N ALA A 264 21.74 25.27 -3.19
CA ALA A 264 22.18 26.18 -2.13
C ALA A 264 22.64 27.52 -2.73
N LYS A 265 22.40 28.62 -1.99
CA LYS A 265 22.91 29.96 -2.32
C LYS A 265 23.54 30.57 -1.07
N GLY A 266 24.87 30.66 -1.06
CA GLY A 266 25.62 31.02 0.16
C GLY A 266 25.46 29.92 1.21
N GLU A 267 25.06 30.29 2.43
CA GLU A 267 24.80 29.36 3.54
C GLU A 267 23.36 28.85 3.59
N VAL A 268 22.49 29.26 2.65
CA VAL A 268 21.09 28.87 2.60
C VAL A 268 20.89 27.70 1.67
N THR A 269 20.31 26.63 2.18
CA THR A 269 19.93 25.42 1.42
C THR A 269 18.43 25.42 1.15
N TYR A 270 18.04 25.07 -0.06
CA TYR A 270 16.66 25.05 -0.52
C TYR A 270 16.21 23.62 -0.77
N TYR A 271 15.03 23.29 -0.23
CA TYR A 271 14.37 22.02 -0.44
C TYR A 271 12.96 22.25 -1.03
N ASP A 272 12.54 21.38 -1.92
CA ASP A 272 11.16 21.31 -2.41
C ASP A 272 10.39 20.26 -1.61
N ASP A 273 9.33 20.68 -0.93
CA ASP A 273 8.42 19.83 -0.17
C ASP A 273 6.97 20.18 -0.49
N SER A 274 6.68 20.45 -1.75
CA SER A 274 5.37 20.95 -2.23
C SER A 274 4.24 19.90 -2.10
N ILE A 275 4.55 18.62 -1.80
CA ILE A 275 3.54 17.59 -1.56
C ILE A 275 3.12 17.52 -0.08
N SER A 276 3.88 18.10 0.84
CA SER A 276 3.50 18.12 2.26
C SER A 276 2.24 18.96 2.49
N THR A 277 1.24 18.36 3.13
CA THR A 277 -0.08 18.96 3.35
C THR A 277 -0.26 19.53 4.76
N ILE A 278 0.64 19.16 5.70
CA ILE A 278 0.61 19.62 7.09
C ILE A 278 2.04 19.85 7.60
N PRO A 279 2.25 20.75 8.59
CA PRO A 279 3.60 21.06 9.11
C PRO A 279 4.36 19.84 9.63
N GLU A 280 3.67 18.86 10.23
CA GLU A 280 4.25 17.62 10.78
C GLU A 280 4.77 16.67 9.69
N ALA A 281 4.48 16.95 8.42
CA ALA A 281 4.97 16.17 7.29
C ALA A 281 6.26 16.75 6.68
N ALA A 282 6.68 17.97 7.10
CA ALA A 282 7.84 18.70 6.58
C ALA A 282 9.11 18.48 7.41
#